data_3c9f99b4cfb8d49447f097f349141afb
#
_entry.id   3c9f99b4cfb8d49447f097f349141afb
#
_cell.length_a   1.000
_cell.length_b   1.000
_cell.length_c   1.000
_cell.angle_alpha   90.00
_cell.angle_beta   90.00
_cell.angle_gamma   90.00
#
_symmetry.space_group_name_H-M   'P 1'
#
loop_
_entity.id
_entity.type
_entity.pdbx_description
1 polymer ?
#
loop_
_entity_poly.entity_id
_entity_poly.type
_entity_poly.pdbx_seq_one_letter_code
_entity_poly.pdbx_strand_id
1 'polypeptide(L)'
;SFGRNANGQNVAGVQAAAEGGFGKDASELNLAESAFLAGMPQNPYAYTPFMQGGDVKNEDYLQYGKNRQTFVLDRMLLEEKITQEEYDEAIEYDLYSNLTDSVVVPNQNYPFLTDELERRSVQILKYVLAEEDGLTRDEVDSTPLINQDYTEQANQALRYEGYHITSTIDKEIFDTMQDVKDDNFYYYGDRSSEDAIDI
;
A
#
# COMPACT_ATOMS: atom_id res chain seq x y z
N SER A 1 9.16 -6.35 -0.60
CA SER A 1 7.85 -6.74 -0.08
C SER A 1 7.87 -6.88 1.43
N PHE A 2 6.76 -6.55 2.07
CA PHE A 2 6.52 -6.69 3.51
C PHE A 2 5.48 -7.78 3.84
N GLY A 3 5.28 -8.73 2.93
CA GLY A 3 4.31 -9.80 3.10
C GLY A 3 2.89 -9.36 2.78
N ARG A 4 1.95 -9.61 3.71
CA ARG A 4 0.52 -9.33 3.54
C ARG A 4 0.00 -8.40 4.62
N ASN A 5 -1.03 -7.63 4.26
CA ASN A 5 -1.82 -6.81 5.20
C ASN A 5 -3.04 -7.57 5.74
N ALA A 6 -3.83 -6.91 6.60
CA ALA A 6 -5.05 -7.46 7.20
C ALA A 6 -6.15 -7.82 6.18
N ASN A 7 -6.04 -7.40 4.92
CA ASN A 7 -6.93 -7.79 3.83
C ASN A 7 -6.36 -8.95 2.98
N GLY A 8 -5.22 -9.53 3.37
CA GLY A 8 -4.53 -10.60 2.64
C GLY A 8 -3.75 -10.17 1.40
N GLN A 9 -3.68 -8.86 1.14
CA GLN A 9 -3.02 -8.29 -0.04
C GLN A 9 -1.51 -8.15 0.18
N ASN A 10 -0.73 -8.29 -0.89
CA ASN A 10 0.70 -8.07 -0.84
C ASN A 10 1.04 -6.59 -0.61
N VAL A 11 2.03 -6.35 0.24
CA VAL A 11 2.43 -5.01 0.67
C VAL A 11 3.80 -4.65 0.10
N ALA A 12 3.89 -3.48 -0.52
CA ALA A 12 5.13 -2.87 -0.99
C ALA A 12 5.29 -1.47 -0.35
N GLY A 13 6.49 -1.20 0.18
CA GLY A 13 6.80 0.05 0.87
C GLY A 13 6.48 0.03 2.37
N VAL A 14 7.26 0.79 3.16
CA VAL A 14 7.15 0.84 4.62
C VAL A 14 5.87 1.51 5.08
N GLN A 15 5.42 2.56 4.37
CA GLN A 15 4.19 3.26 4.68
C GLN A 15 2.97 2.32 4.59
N ALA A 16 2.84 1.62 3.45
CA ALA A 16 1.77 0.64 3.26
C ALA A 16 1.87 -0.53 4.26
N ALA A 17 3.08 -0.89 4.73
CA ALA A 17 3.26 -1.91 5.75
C ALA A 17 2.84 -1.43 7.14
N ALA A 18 3.09 -0.17 7.49
CA ALA A 18 2.64 0.45 8.73
C ALA A 18 1.11 0.57 8.78
N GLU A 19 0.51 1.08 7.72
CA GLU A 19 -0.94 1.17 7.59
C GLU A 19 -1.59 -0.21 7.56
N GLY A 20 -1.04 -1.12 6.75
CA GLY A 20 -1.57 -2.47 6.53
C GLY A 20 -1.38 -3.44 7.66
N GLY A 21 -0.45 -3.18 8.58
CA GLY A 21 -0.17 -4.00 9.75
C GLY A 21 -0.72 -3.42 11.04
N PHE A 22 -0.57 -2.12 11.23
CA PHE A 22 -0.85 -1.43 12.49
C PHE A 22 -1.88 -0.31 12.38
N GLY A 23 -2.35 0.04 11.17
CA GLY A 23 -3.29 1.14 10.95
C GLY A 23 -2.69 2.52 11.26
N LYS A 24 -1.36 2.68 11.17
CA LYS A 24 -0.61 3.88 11.54
C LYS A 24 0.19 4.42 10.38
N ASP A 25 0.49 5.72 10.41
CA ASP A 25 1.55 6.29 9.57
C ASP A 25 2.92 5.71 9.98
N ALA A 26 3.83 5.54 9.02
CA ALA A 26 5.17 5.00 9.29
C ALA A 26 5.96 5.84 10.31
N SER A 27 5.70 7.14 10.39
CA SER A 27 6.31 8.05 11.37
C SER A 27 5.76 7.88 12.80
N GLU A 28 4.64 7.20 12.97
CA GLU A 28 3.99 6.94 14.26
C GLU A 28 4.34 5.58 14.85
N LEU A 29 5.11 4.77 14.12
CA LEU A 29 5.54 3.46 14.58
C LEU A 29 6.47 3.60 15.80
N ASN A 30 6.22 2.79 16.83
CA ASN A 30 7.16 2.65 17.93
C ASN A 30 8.37 1.76 17.55
N LEU A 31 9.35 1.62 18.46
CA LEU A 31 10.55 0.83 18.21
C LEU A 31 10.23 -0.66 17.92
N ALA A 32 9.30 -1.25 18.66
CA ALA A 32 8.93 -2.65 18.47
C ALA A 32 8.30 -2.92 17.11
N GLU A 33 7.38 -2.06 16.68
CA GLU A 33 6.70 -2.12 15.37
C GLU A 33 7.70 -1.85 14.24
N SER A 34 8.58 -0.86 14.40
CA SER A 34 9.63 -0.52 13.43
C SER A 34 10.62 -1.68 13.24
N ALA A 35 11.08 -2.30 14.33
CA ALA A 35 11.99 -3.45 14.27
C ALA A 35 11.32 -4.67 13.61
N PHE A 36 10.04 -4.89 13.87
CA PHE A 36 9.26 -5.94 13.22
C PHE A 36 9.18 -5.74 11.70
N LEU A 37 8.78 -4.55 11.25
CA LEU A 37 8.71 -4.23 9.83
C LEU A 37 10.10 -4.28 9.16
N ALA A 38 11.15 -3.79 9.82
CA ALA A 38 12.52 -3.87 9.30
C ALA A 38 13.01 -5.32 9.12
N GLY A 39 12.52 -6.24 9.94
CA GLY A 39 12.84 -7.66 9.85
C GLY A 39 12.16 -8.40 8.68
N MET A 40 10.98 -7.93 8.26
CA MET A 40 10.12 -8.62 7.29
C MET A 40 10.73 -8.87 5.90
N PRO A 41 11.48 -7.94 5.28
CA PRO A 41 11.93 -8.10 3.89
C PRO A 41 12.79 -9.34 3.63
N GLN A 42 13.41 -9.93 4.66
CA GLN A 42 14.25 -11.12 4.52
C GLN A 42 13.43 -12.37 4.16
N ASN A 43 12.23 -12.53 4.74
CA ASN A 43 11.27 -13.58 4.39
C ASN A 43 9.84 -13.12 4.64
N PRO A 44 9.28 -12.28 3.75
CA PRO A 44 8.03 -11.55 3.97
C PRO A 44 6.85 -12.45 4.32
N TYR A 45 6.73 -13.59 3.65
CA TYR A 45 5.59 -14.48 3.84
C TYR A 45 5.70 -15.35 5.10
N ALA A 46 6.90 -15.64 5.57
CA ALA A 46 7.09 -16.33 6.84
C ALA A 46 6.80 -15.40 8.03
N TYR A 47 7.26 -14.13 7.95
CA TYR A 47 7.22 -13.20 9.06
C TYR A 47 5.95 -12.38 9.16
N THR A 48 5.21 -12.16 8.03
CA THR A 48 3.91 -11.47 8.10
C THR A 48 2.94 -12.18 9.05
N PRO A 49 2.19 -11.43 9.87
CA PRO A 49 1.21 -12.04 10.77
C PRO A 49 -0.06 -12.51 10.02
N PHE A 50 -0.27 -12.08 8.77
CA PHE A 50 -1.50 -12.33 8.04
C PHE A 50 -1.39 -13.48 7.04
N MET A 51 -2.49 -14.24 6.90
CA MET A 51 -2.69 -15.26 5.87
C MET A 51 -3.17 -14.62 4.55
N GLN A 52 -3.35 -15.45 3.53
CA GLN A 52 -3.84 -14.99 2.21
C GLN A 52 -5.26 -14.41 2.27
N GLY A 53 -6.07 -14.83 3.23
CA GLY A 53 -7.43 -14.32 3.45
C GLY A 53 -7.49 -13.06 4.33
N GLY A 54 -6.36 -12.60 4.88
CA GLY A 54 -6.33 -11.49 5.84
C GLY A 54 -6.42 -11.94 7.31
N ASP A 55 -6.81 -13.19 7.57
CA ASP A 55 -6.83 -13.72 8.92
C ASP A 55 -5.43 -13.73 9.56
N VAL A 56 -5.38 -13.50 10.86
CA VAL A 56 -4.14 -13.60 11.62
C VAL A 56 -3.72 -15.07 11.73
N LYS A 57 -2.44 -15.33 11.53
CA LYS A 57 -1.84 -16.66 11.66
C LYS A 57 -1.98 -17.17 13.10
N ASN A 58 -1.91 -18.49 13.27
CA ASN A 58 -1.85 -19.08 14.61
C ASN A 58 -0.53 -18.76 15.32
N GLU A 59 -0.49 -18.96 16.64
CA GLU A 59 0.62 -18.57 17.51
C GLU A 59 1.98 -19.16 17.09
N ASP A 60 2.00 -20.43 16.65
CA ASP A 60 3.24 -21.09 16.21
C ASP A 60 3.89 -20.36 15.02
N TYR A 61 3.08 -19.87 14.08
CA TYR A 61 3.58 -19.12 12.92
C TYR A 61 3.90 -17.66 13.25
N LEU A 62 3.18 -17.04 14.20
CA LEU A 62 3.50 -15.68 14.68
C LEU A 62 4.87 -15.64 15.36
N GLN A 63 5.28 -16.73 16.00
CA GLN A 63 6.58 -16.82 16.65
C GLN A 63 7.76 -16.60 15.68
N TYR A 64 7.62 -16.95 14.39
CA TYR A 64 8.68 -16.67 13.40
C TYR A 64 8.91 -15.16 13.21
N GLY A 65 7.84 -14.37 13.13
CA GLY A 65 7.92 -12.91 13.05
C GLY A 65 8.50 -12.30 14.34
N LYS A 66 8.07 -12.79 15.50
CA LYS A 66 8.58 -12.33 16.80
C LYS A 66 10.08 -12.62 16.96
N ASN A 67 10.52 -13.82 16.60
CA ASN A 67 11.94 -14.17 16.62
C ASN A 67 12.77 -13.28 15.69
N ARG A 68 12.21 -12.93 14.52
CA ARG A 68 12.88 -12.02 13.59
C ARG A 68 12.96 -10.61 14.13
N GLN A 69 11.90 -10.08 14.76
CA GLN A 69 11.91 -8.79 15.45
C GLN A 69 12.99 -8.78 16.56
N THR A 70 13.04 -9.80 17.40
CA THR A 70 14.06 -9.93 18.46
C THR A 70 15.46 -9.87 17.87
N PHE A 71 15.72 -10.59 16.78
CA PHE A 71 17.02 -10.54 16.10
C PHE A 71 17.39 -9.12 15.62
N VAL A 72 16.43 -8.35 15.12
CA VAL A 72 16.67 -6.95 14.72
C VAL A 72 17.02 -6.10 15.94
N LEU A 73 16.24 -6.21 17.02
CA LEU A 73 16.49 -5.49 18.27
C LEU A 73 17.85 -5.85 18.89
N ASP A 74 18.23 -7.14 18.90
CA ASP A 74 19.54 -7.61 19.35
C ASP A 74 20.68 -6.92 18.59
N ARG A 75 20.52 -6.79 17.27
CA ARG A 75 21.52 -6.12 16.43
C ARG A 75 21.57 -4.62 16.70
N MET A 76 20.41 -3.98 16.90
CA MET A 76 20.36 -2.56 17.24
C MET A 76 21.01 -2.28 18.61
N LEU A 77 20.79 -3.12 19.59
CA LEU A 77 21.43 -3.01 20.91
C LEU A 77 22.96 -3.23 20.82
N LEU A 78 23.37 -4.30 20.10
CA LEU A 78 24.80 -4.62 19.92
C LEU A 78 25.57 -3.47 19.23
N GLU A 79 24.92 -2.78 18.30
CA GLU A 79 25.48 -1.64 17.56
C GLU A 79 25.24 -0.30 18.25
N GLU A 80 24.81 -0.31 19.52
CA GLU A 80 24.56 0.88 20.36
C GLU A 80 23.60 1.91 19.70
N LYS A 81 22.63 1.40 18.90
CA LYS A 81 21.59 2.23 18.28
C LYS A 81 20.39 2.47 19.19
N ILE A 82 20.22 1.59 20.17
CA ILE A 82 19.21 1.67 21.24
C ILE A 82 19.86 1.34 22.57
N THR A 83 19.26 1.82 23.63
CA THR A 83 19.64 1.49 25.02
C THR A 83 19.06 0.14 25.44
N GLN A 84 19.58 -0.39 26.56
CA GLN A 84 19.01 -1.60 27.16
C GLN A 84 17.54 -1.41 27.59
N GLU A 85 17.20 -0.23 28.09
CA GLU A 85 15.83 0.11 28.51
C GLU A 85 14.87 0.10 27.33
N GLU A 86 15.25 0.74 26.21
CA GLU A 86 14.45 0.73 24.97
C GLU A 86 14.30 -0.67 24.38
N TYR A 87 15.35 -1.48 24.47
CA TYR A 87 15.29 -2.90 24.06
C TYR A 87 14.29 -3.68 24.90
N ASP A 88 14.37 -3.57 26.23
CA ASP A 88 13.51 -4.31 27.15
C ASP A 88 12.02 -3.92 26.93
N GLU A 89 11.72 -2.62 26.79
CA GLU A 89 10.38 -2.13 26.46
C GLU A 89 9.89 -2.67 25.13
N ALA A 90 10.74 -2.71 24.10
CA ALA A 90 10.36 -3.22 22.78
C ALA A 90 10.11 -4.73 22.76
N ILE A 91 10.83 -5.50 23.55
CA ILE A 91 10.63 -6.95 23.70
C ILE A 91 9.32 -7.27 24.43
N GLU A 92 9.00 -6.50 25.49
CA GLU A 92 7.77 -6.66 26.27
C GLU A 92 6.51 -6.19 25.55
N TYR A 93 6.68 -5.37 24.51
CA TYR A 93 5.54 -4.82 23.74
C TYR A 93 4.72 -5.95 23.09
N ASP A 94 3.43 -5.95 23.34
CA ASP A 94 2.50 -6.89 22.73
C ASP A 94 2.15 -6.47 21.28
N LEU A 95 3.04 -6.88 20.38
CA LEU A 95 2.98 -6.53 18.96
C LEU A 95 1.67 -6.97 18.30
N TYR A 96 1.23 -8.19 18.60
CA TYR A 96 0.12 -8.81 17.88
C TYR A 96 -1.26 -8.35 18.34
N SER A 97 -1.39 -7.87 19.57
CA SER A 97 -2.61 -7.21 20.05
C SER A 97 -2.81 -5.80 19.46
N ASN A 98 -1.78 -5.26 18.83
CA ASN A 98 -1.83 -3.93 18.18
C ASN A 98 -1.93 -4.00 16.65
N LEU A 99 -2.15 -5.20 16.09
CA LEU A 99 -2.43 -5.31 14.65
C LEU A 99 -3.79 -4.68 14.32
N THR A 100 -3.88 -4.09 13.12
CA THR A 100 -5.16 -3.62 12.60
C THR A 100 -6.03 -4.79 12.14
N ASP A 101 -7.34 -4.68 12.36
CA ASP A 101 -8.31 -5.70 11.93
C ASP A 101 -8.63 -5.62 10.44
N SER A 102 -8.48 -4.42 9.85
CA SER A 102 -8.75 -4.19 8.43
C SER A 102 -8.03 -2.94 7.94
N VAL A 103 -7.75 -2.91 6.65
CA VAL A 103 -7.20 -1.74 5.97
C VAL A 103 -8.23 -1.21 4.99
N VAL A 104 -8.52 0.08 5.07
CA VAL A 104 -9.32 0.75 4.03
C VAL A 104 -8.44 0.90 2.79
N VAL A 105 -8.68 0.03 1.80
CA VAL A 105 -7.96 0.11 0.53
C VAL A 105 -8.84 0.89 -0.45
N PRO A 106 -8.44 2.08 -0.90
CA PRO A 106 -9.23 2.88 -1.83
C PRO A 106 -9.67 2.10 -3.08
N ASN A 107 -8.85 1.17 -3.55
CA ASN A 107 -9.16 0.32 -4.69
C ASN A 107 -10.34 -0.64 -4.45
N GLN A 108 -10.61 -1.05 -3.22
CA GLN A 108 -11.78 -1.90 -2.93
C GLN A 108 -13.09 -1.12 -2.94
N ASN A 109 -13.05 0.12 -2.46
CA ASN A 109 -14.24 0.98 -2.37
C ASN A 109 -14.52 1.73 -3.68
N TYR A 110 -13.47 2.10 -4.40
CA TYR A 110 -13.55 2.94 -5.60
C TYR A 110 -12.63 2.42 -6.72
N PRO A 111 -12.82 1.18 -7.23
CA PRO A 111 -11.88 0.56 -8.16
C PRO A 111 -11.66 1.39 -9.42
N PHE A 112 -12.73 1.85 -10.06
CA PHE A 112 -12.63 2.66 -11.29
C PHE A 112 -11.97 4.01 -11.05
N LEU A 113 -12.26 4.66 -9.91
CA LEU A 113 -11.62 5.92 -9.55
C LEU A 113 -10.13 5.73 -9.28
N THR A 114 -9.77 4.67 -8.56
CA THR A 114 -8.37 4.35 -8.25
C THR A 114 -7.58 4.04 -9.52
N ASP A 115 -8.13 3.23 -10.43
CA ASP A 115 -7.50 2.91 -11.71
C ASP A 115 -7.28 4.17 -12.57
N GLU A 116 -8.25 5.08 -12.60
CA GLU A 116 -8.15 6.34 -13.35
C GLU A 116 -7.12 7.29 -12.71
N LEU A 117 -7.08 7.36 -11.38
CA LEU A 117 -6.07 8.15 -10.67
C LEU A 117 -4.65 7.58 -10.90
N GLU A 118 -4.48 6.26 -10.83
CA GLU A 118 -3.20 5.60 -11.13
C GLU A 118 -2.77 5.89 -12.56
N ARG A 119 -3.65 5.69 -13.54
CA ARG A 119 -3.38 5.97 -14.95
C ARG A 119 -2.96 7.41 -15.20
N ARG A 120 -3.66 8.39 -14.61
CA ARG A 120 -3.32 9.82 -14.75
C ARG A 120 -2.01 10.15 -14.06
N SER A 121 -1.77 9.59 -12.90
CA SER A 121 -0.53 9.81 -12.14
C SER A 121 0.69 9.30 -12.89
N VAL A 122 0.60 8.12 -13.52
CA VAL A 122 1.67 7.61 -14.40
C VAL A 122 1.93 8.57 -15.56
N GLN A 123 0.88 9.11 -16.18
CA GLN A 123 1.07 10.07 -17.29
C GLN A 123 1.74 11.38 -16.83
N ILE A 124 1.36 11.90 -15.66
CA ILE A 124 1.98 13.11 -15.11
C ILE A 124 3.44 12.83 -14.76
N LEU A 125 3.68 11.76 -14.01
CA LEU A 125 5.01 11.39 -13.51
C LEU A 125 5.99 11.10 -14.67
N LYS A 126 5.53 10.46 -15.73
CA LYS A 126 6.31 10.25 -16.96
C LYS A 126 6.96 11.54 -17.46
N TYR A 127 6.18 12.62 -17.55
CA TYR A 127 6.69 13.90 -18.02
C TYR A 127 7.56 14.60 -16.97
N VAL A 128 7.24 14.46 -15.69
CA VAL A 128 8.08 15.01 -14.60
C VAL A 128 9.47 14.39 -14.65
N LEU A 129 9.57 13.07 -14.70
CA LEU A 129 10.86 12.37 -14.78
C LEU A 129 11.65 12.74 -16.05
N ALA A 130 10.96 12.84 -17.20
CA ALA A 130 11.60 13.25 -18.44
C ALA A 130 12.10 14.69 -18.40
N GLU A 131 11.34 15.61 -17.81
CA GLU A 131 11.74 17.02 -17.62
C GLU A 131 12.95 17.14 -16.67
N GLU A 132 13.05 16.31 -15.64
CA GLU A 132 14.23 16.24 -14.74
C GLU A 132 15.50 15.83 -15.50
N ASP A 133 15.37 14.95 -16.49
CA ASP A 133 16.48 14.54 -17.38
C ASP A 133 16.70 15.52 -18.55
N GLY A 134 15.95 16.61 -18.62
CA GLY A 134 16.11 17.68 -19.60
C GLY A 134 15.40 17.43 -20.93
N LEU A 135 14.49 16.44 -20.99
CA LEU A 135 13.66 16.17 -22.17
C LEU A 135 12.37 16.99 -22.15
N THR A 136 11.94 17.38 -23.32
CA THR A 136 10.63 18.03 -23.51
C THR A 136 9.53 17.01 -23.73
N ARG A 137 8.28 17.38 -23.47
CA ARG A 137 7.13 16.51 -23.74
C ARG A 137 7.04 16.08 -25.21
N ASP A 138 7.35 17.00 -26.13
CA ASP A 138 7.33 16.71 -27.56
C ASP A 138 8.37 15.65 -27.94
N GLU A 139 9.55 15.64 -27.32
CA GLU A 139 10.57 14.63 -27.54
C GLU A 139 10.13 13.26 -26.98
N VAL A 140 9.49 13.24 -25.83
CA VAL A 140 8.93 12.01 -25.26
C VAL A 140 7.82 11.44 -26.13
N ASP A 141 6.89 12.29 -26.61
CA ASP A 141 5.73 11.83 -27.37
C ASP A 141 6.09 11.45 -28.82
N SER A 142 7.09 12.11 -29.40
CA SER A 142 7.54 11.80 -30.77
C SER A 142 8.44 10.55 -30.87
N THR A 143 9.00 10.07 -29.75
CA THR A 143 9.93 8.95 -29.74
C THR A 143 9.36 7.76 -28.95
N PRO A 144 8.80 6.72 -29.61
CA PRO A 144 8.13 5.60 -28.95
C PRO A 144 8.95 4.89 -27.88
N LEU A 145 10.25 4.71 -28.09
CA LEU A 145 11.14 4.05 -27.12
C LEU A 145 11.31 4.91 -25.86
N ILE A 146 11.49 6.22 -26.00
CA ILE A 146 11.61 7.14 -24.88
C ILE A 146 10.28 7.17 -24.10
N ASN A 147 9.17 7.26 -24.80
CA ASN A 147 7.83 7.25 -24.19
C ASN A 147 7.59 5.97 -23.38
N GLN A 148 7.96 4.81 -23.91
CA GLN A 148 7.84 3.53 -23.21
C GLN A 148 8.73 3.47 -21.98
N ASP A 149 9.98 3.89 -22.09
CA ASP A 149 10.96 3.85 -21.00
C ASP A 149 10.51 4.73 -19.82
N TYR A 150 10.14 5.99 -20.06
CA TYR A 150 9.63 6.86 -19.01
C TYR A 150 8.26 6.44 -18.47
N THR A 151 7.44 5.78 -19.26
CA THR A 151 6.20 5.17 -18.75
C THR A 151 6.50 4.04 -17.77
N GLU A 152 7.49 3.21 -18.05
CA GLU A 152 7.92 2.12 -17.16
C GLU A 152 8.57 2.67 -15.88
N GLN A 153 9.43 3.68 -15.99
CA GLN A 153 10.02 4.38 -14.85
C GLN A 153 8.94 5.00 -13.96
N ALA A 154 7.96 5.70 -14.55
CA ALA A 154 6.84 6.29 -13.81
C ALA A 154 5.99 5.24 -13.08
N ASN A 155 5.73 4.08 -13.70
CA ASN A 155 5.04 2.97 -13.04
C ASN A 155 5.84 2.40 -11.86
N GLN A 156 7.16 2.30 -11.99
CA GLN A 156 8.03 1.84 -10.91
C GLN A 156 8.08 2.86 -9.77
N ALA A 157 8.31 4.13 -10.10
CA ALA A 157 8.36 5.22 -9.13
C ALA A 157 7.05 5.33 -8.34
N LEU A 158 5.90 5.29 -9.01
CA LEU A 158 4.59 5.35 -8.37
C LEU A 158 4.39 4.22 -7.33
N ARG A 159 4.96 3.04 -7.58
CA ARG A 159 4.80 1.87 -6.70
C ARG A 159 5.80 1.80 -5.56
N TYR A 160 6.99 2.39 -5.72
CA TYR A 160 8.11 2.15 -4.79
C TYR A 160 8.66 3.41 -4.13
N GLU A 161 8.37 4.61 -4.65
CA GLU A 161 8.94 5.86 -4.15
C GLU A 161 8.02 6.64 -3.20
N GLY A 162 6.80 6.13 -2.94
CA GLY A 162 5.92 6.68 -1.91
C GLY A 162 5.27 8.01 -2.27
N TYR A 163 4.87 8.20 -3.53
CA TYR A 163 4.14 9.39 -3.95
C TYR A 163 2.77 9.50 -3.29
N HIS A 164 2.41 10.72 -2.87
CA HIS A 164 1.07 11.06 -2.42
C HIS A 164 0.24 11.61 -3.58
N ILE A 165 -0.86 10.93 -3.90
CA ILE A 165 -1.79 11.36 -4.95
C ILE A 165 -2.99 12.03 -4.28
N THR A 166 -3.15 13.35 -4.52
CA THR A 166 -4.30 14.11 -4.04
C THR A 166 -5.26 14.38 -5.20
N SER A 167 -6.50 13.91 -5.05
CA SER A 167 -7.57 14.17 -6.00
C SER A 167 -8.36 15.43 -5.59
N THR A 168 -8.92 16.13 -6.57
CA THR A 168 -9.88 17.23 -6.37
C THR A 168 -11.33 16.72 -6.25
N ILE A 169 -11.53 15.41 -6.26
CA ILE A 169 -12.85 14.79 -6.14
C ILE A 169 -13.30 14.93 -4.69
N ASP A 170 -14.48 15.53 -4.52
CA ASP A 170 -15.17 15.57 -3.23
C ASP A 170 -15.77 14.19 -2.93
N LYS A 171 -15.33 13.61 -1.80
CA LYS A 171 -15.73 12.24 -1.43
C LYS A 171 -17.22 12.13 -1.18
N GLU A 172 -17.84 13.10 -0.50
CA GLU A 172 -19.27 13.07 -0.13
C GLU A 172 -20.15 13.16 -1.38
N ILE A 173 -19.77 14.03 -2.32
CA ILE A 173 -20.46 14.15 -3.62
C ILE A 173 -20.31 12.86 -4.41
N PHE A 174 -19.08 12.30 -4.47
CA PHE A 174 -18.82 11.07 -5.20
C PHE A 174 -19.60 9.88 -4.65
N ASP A 175 -19.61 9.69 -3.34
CA ASP A 175 -20.37 8.62 -2.66
C ASP A 175 -21.85 8.76 -2.93
N THR A 176 -22.42 9.98 -2.81
CA THR A 176 -23.82 10.26 -3.13
C THR A 176 -24.15 9.89 -4.59
N MET A 177 -23.26 10.19 -5.52
CA MET A 177 -23.45 9.83 -6.93
C MET A 177 -23.42 8.30 -7.14
N GLN A 178 -22.55 7.57 -6.41
CA GLN A 178 -22.52 6.11 -6.47
C GLN A 178 -23.82 5.50 -5.91
N ASP A 179 -24.30 5.99 -4.77
CA ASP A 179 -25.55 5.54 -4.16
C ASP A 179 -26.74 5.77 -5.10
N VAL A 180 -26.84 6.96 -5.72
CA VAL A 180 -27.88 7.27 -6.70
C VAL A 180 -27.78 6.35 -7.93
N LYS A 181 -26.59 6.04 -8.41
CA LYS A 181 -26.36 5.10 -9.51
C LYS A 181 -26.85 3.69 -9.12
N ASP A 182 -26.50 3.21 -7.94
CA ASP A 182 -26.81 1.87 -7.50
C ASP A 182 -28.31 1.72 -7.21
N ASP A 183 -28.96 2.72 -6.60
CA ASP A 183 -30.42 2.77 -6.40
C ASP A 183 -31.18 2.80 -7.73
N ASN A 184 -30.72 3.56 -8.71
CA ASN A 184 -31.38 3.64 -10.02
C ASN A 184 -31.10 2.45 -10.91
N PHE A 185 -30.00 1.71 -10.71
CA PHE A 185 -29.72 0.47 -11.42
C PHE A 185 -30.83 -0.58 -11.18
N TYR A 186 -31.44 -0.58 -10.01
CA TYR A 186 -32.58 -1.41 -9.67
C TYR A 186 -33.85 -1.03 -10.47
N TYR A 187 -34.04 0.26 -10.79
CA TYR A 187 -35.16 0.74 -11.59
C TYR A 187 -35.01 0.50 -13.09
N TYR A 188 -33.76 0.46 -13.59
CA TYR A 188 -33.45 0.24 -15.01
C TYR A 188 -32.91 -1.16 -15.29
N GLY A 189 -32.72 -1.99 -14.27
CA GLY A 189 -31.96 -3.22 -14.29
C GLY A 189 -32.66 -4.46 -14.87
N ASP A 190 -33.88 -4.32 -15.40
CA ASP A 190 -34.56 -5.45 -16.06
C ASP A 190 -34.50 -5.34 -17.60
N ARG A 191 -33.62 -4.47 -18.12
CA ARG A 191 -33.27 -4.45 -19.54
C ARG A 191 -32.15 -5.46 -19.77
N SER A 192 -32.41 -6.40 -20.68
CA SER A 192 -31.40 -7.38 -21.13
C SER A 192 -30.14 -6.61 -21.60
N SER A 193 -28.96 -7.22 -21.49
CA SER A 193 -27.69 -6.65 -21.89
C SER A 193 -27.65 -6.18 -23.36
N GLU A 194 -28.61 -6.57 -24.18
CA GLU A 194 -28.79 -6.11 -25.56
C GLU A 194 -29.32 -4.68 -25.65
N ASP A 195 -30.12 -4.23 -24.66
CA ASP A 195 -30.67 -2.87 -24.63
C ASP A 195 -29.70 -1.81 -24.06
N ALA A 196 -28.58 -2.20 -23.50
CA ALA A 196 -27.59 -1.31 -22.92
C ALA A 196 -26.52 -0.79 -23.92
N ILE A 197 -26.59 -1.25 -25.19
CA ILE A 197 -25.60 -0.87 -26.21
C ILE A 197 -26.06 0.31 -27.09
N ASP A 198 -27.32 0.75 -26.97
CA ASP A 198 -27.92 1.78 -27.82
C ASP A 198 -28.11 3.14 -27.13
N ILE A 199 -27.19 3.56 -26.24
CA ILE A 199 -27.13 4.94 -25.71
C ILE A 199 -25.75 5.54 -25.93
#